data_5ba8255a0b90f2f9b787d50f01a19592
#
_entry.id   5ba8255a0b90f2f9b787d50f01a19592
#
_cell.length_a   1.000
_cell.length_b   1.000
_cell.length_c   1.000
_cell.angle_alpha   90.00
_cell.angle_beta   90.00
_cell.angle_gamma   90.00
#
_symmetry.space_group_name_H-M   'P 1'
#
loop_
_entity.id
_entity.type
_entity.pdbx_description
1 polymer ?
#
loop_
_entity_poly.entity_id
_entity_poly.type
_entity_poly.pdbx_seq_one_letter_code
_entity_poly.pdbx_strand_id
1 'polypeptide(L)'
;LSIIIALEIVAVARIGLWQKYSQQLYEKYEPLILTTIERHQVILSLIRSVSPVVGDGQVIESKEELLEMVAQSSGAISPSEKKLITNGLKFNDMKVEEIMTPRSMIESVPMNELLGPLVLDDLHKKGYSRFPVIDGDIDHVVGMLRIQDLLTIDRKAKSHRAETVMSKDVYYIRENQTLQHALAAFLKTQHHLFIVVNEFRETVGLLSL
;
A
#
# COMPACT_ATOMS: atom_id res chain seq x y z
N LEU A 1 54.65 -11.32 -9.88
CA LEU A 1 53.65 -12.08 -10.68
C LEU A 1 52.36 -12.30 -9.89
N SER A 2 52.42 -12.73 -8.60
CA SER A 2 51.25 -12.98 -7.76
C SER A 2 50.35 -11.76 -7.54
N ILE A 3 50.87 -10.57 -7.41
CA ILE A 3 50.13 -9.33 -7.13
C ILE A 3 49.35 -8.88 -8.38
N ILE A 4 49.89 -9.06 -9.56
CA ILE A 4 49.26 -8.69 -10.83
C ILE A 4 48.04 -9.62 -11.08
N ILE A 5 48.20 -10.91 -10.82
CA ILE A 5 47.12 -11.90 -10.96
C ILE A 5 45.97 -11.63 -9.97
N ALA A 6 46.30 -11.25 -8.72
CA ALA A 6 45.28 -10.87 -7.73
C ALA A 6 44.51 -9.60 -8.13
N LEU A 7 45.19 -8.60 -8.73
CA LEU A 7 44.59 -7.38 -9.22
C LEU A 7 43.67 -7.63 -10.45
N GLU A 8 44.09 -8.53 -11.36
CA GLU A 8 43.25 -8.92 -12.50
C GLU A 8 42.01 -9.69 -12.06
N ILE A 9 42.10 -10.59 -11.08
CA ILE A 9 40.94 -11.33 -10.54
C ILE A 9 39.93 -10.36 -9.89
N VAL A 10 40.41 -9.37 -9.13
CA VAL A 10 39.53 -8.33 -8.51
C VAL A 10 38.90 -7.43 -9.56
N ALA A 11 39.63 -7.08 -10.64
CA ALA A 11 39.11 -6.27 -11.73
C ALA A 11 38.04 -7.01 -12.56
N VAL A 12 38.23 -8.29 -12.79
CA VAL A 12 37.28 -9.15 -13.55
C VAL A 12 36.04 -9.48 -12.73
N ALA A 13 36.12 -9.66 -11.42
CA ALA A 13 34.97 -9.82 -10.53
C ALA A 13 34.04 -8.61 -10.56
N ARG A 14 34.52 -7.43 -10.93
CA ARG A 14 33.74 -6.17 -11.04
C ARG A 14 32.84 -6.09 -12.27
N ILE A 15 33.02 -6.95 -13.28
CA ILE A 15 32.33 -6.87 -14.58
C ILE A 15 31.05 -7.72 -14.64
N GLY A 16 30.64 -8.34 -13.53
CA GLY A 16 29.31 -9.01 -13.42
C GLY A 16 29.09 -10.25 -14.32
N LEU A 17 30.02 -10.56 -15.23
CA LEU A 17 29.89 -11.67 -16.17
C LEU A 17 30.33 -13.03 -15.60
N TRP A 18 30.85 -13.08 -14.39
CA TRP A 18 31.52 -14.25 -13.83
C TRP A 18 30.91 -14.82 -12.54
N GLN A 19 29.69 -14.40 -12.17
CA GLN A 19 29.06 -14.92 -10.93
C GLN A 19 28.98 -16.45 -10.86
N LYS A 20 28.86 -17.11 -12.01
CA LYS A 20 28.76 -18.59 -12.07
C LYS A 20 30.11 -19.31 -11.96
N TYR A 21 31.22 -18.66 -12.29
CA TYR A 21 32.55 -19.22 -12.19
C TYR A 21 33.32 -18.72 -10.96
N SER A 22 32.91 -17.63 -10.34
CA SER A 22 33.59 -17.03 -9.21
C SER A 22 33.56 -17.91 -7.96
N GLN A 23 32.43 -18.61 -7.68
CA GLN A 23 32.36 -19.49 -6.52
C GLN A 23 33.31 -20.69 -6.60
N GLN A 24 33.45 -21.36 -7.74
CA GLN A 24 34.36 -22.49 -7.90
C GLN A 24 35.84 -22.07 -7.89
N LEU A 25 36.15 -20.88 -8.40
CA LEU A 25 37.49 -20.31 -8.32
C LEU A 25 37.81 -19.83 -6.91
N TYR A 26 36.83 -19.24 -6.20
CA TYR A 26 37.02 -18.79 -4.84
C TYR A 26 37.39 -19.94 -3.89
N GLU A 27 36.59 -21.01 -3.88
CA GLU A 27 36.85 -22.20 -3.03
C GLU A 27 38.20 -22.84 -3.30
N LYS A 28 38.68 -22.85 -4.56
CA LYS A 28 39.95 -23.45 -4.94
C LYS A 28 41.18 -22.60 -4.52
N TYR A 29 41.02 -21.28 -4.49
CA TYR A 29 42.14 -20.35 -4.23
C TYR A 29 42.03 -19.63 -2.89
N GLU A 30 40.95 -19.84 -2.13
CA GLU A 30 40.73 -19.25 -0.81
C GLU A 30 41.91 -19.39 0.15
N PRO A 31 42.52 -20.60 0.35
CA PRO A 31 43.66 -20.73 1.27
C PRO A 31 44.89 -19.97 0.80
N LEU A 32 45.06 -19.81 -0.51
CA LEU A 32 46.22 -19.11 -1.09
C LEU A 32 46.00 -17.58 -1.02
N ILE A 33 44.78 -17.11 -1.11
CA ILE A 33 44.41 -15.71 -0.96
C ILE A 33 44.54 -15.29 0.49
N LEU A 34 44.07 -16.08 1.44
CA LEU A 34 44.13 -15.77 2.88
C LEU A 34 45.57 -15.68 3.37
N THR A 35 46.44 -16.61 2.99
CA THR A 35 47.89 -16.56 3.34
C THR A 35 48.61 -15.38 2.71
N THR A 36 48.21 -14.93 1.52
CA THR A 36 48.79 -13.74 0.87
C THR A 36 48.27 -12.45 1.50
N ILE A 37 47.02 -12.40 1.93
CA ILE A 37 46.41 -11.25 2.61
C ILE A 37 47.05 -11.01 3.97
N GLU A 38 47.25 -12.05 4.78
CA GLU A 38 47.88 -11.92 6.09
C GLU A 38 49.33 -11.41 6.01
N ARG A 39 50.05 -11.73 4.93
CA ARG A 39 51.44 -11.33 4.74
C ARG A 39 51.62 -9.87 4.27
N HIS A 40 50.58 -9.24 3.74
CA HIS A 40 50.63 -7.90 3.12
C HIS A 40 49.54 -6.93 3.61
N GLN A 41 49.29 -6.91 4.91
CA GLN A 41 48.30 -6.00 5.53
C GLN A 41 48.50 -4.51 5.17
N VAL A 42 49.76 -4.09 4.93
CA VAL A 42 50.10 -2.70 4.57
C VAL A 42 49.58 -2.36 3.16
N ILE A 43 49.59 -3.31 2.22
CA ILE A 43 49.09 -3.09 0.84
C ILE A 43 47.58 -3.04 0.81
N LEU A 44 46.93 -3.82 1.66
CA LEU A 44 45.46 -3.80 1.79
C LEU A 44 44.94 -2.50 2.37
N SER A 45 45.70 -1.86 3.29
CA SER A 45 45.30 -0.54 3.82
C SER A 45 45.36 0.56 2.75
N LEU A 46 46.33 0.47 1.82
CA LEU A 46 46.45 1.37 0.68
C LEU A 46 45.33 1.13 -0.36
N ILE A 47 44.97 -0.11 -0.63
CA ILE A 47 43.89 -0.44 -1.56
C ILE A 47 42.52 -0.03 -0.97
N ARG A 48 42.32 -0.16 0.35
CA ARG A 48 41.13 0.35 1.05
C ARG A 48 40.97 1.86 0.96
N SER A 49 42.06 2.63 0.95
CA SER A 49 41.98 4.08 0.84
C SER A 49 41.73 4.59 -0.60
N VAL A 50 41.95 3.77 -1.62
CA VAL A 50 41.72 4.13 -3.04
C VAL A 50 40.43 3.52 -3.62
N SER A 51 39.97 2.41 -3.08
CA SER A 51 38.64 1.88 -3.45
C SER A 51 37.60 2.58 -2.60
N PRO A 52 36.62 3.33 -3.21
CA PRO A 52 35.43 3.65 -2.46
C PRO A 52 34.88 2.30 -2.02
N VAL A 53 34.73 2.13 -0.71
CA VAL A 53 33.99 1.00 -0.13
C VAL A 53 32.63 1.05 -0.82
N VAL A 54 32.45 0.21 -1.83
CA VAL A 54 31.12 -0.26 -2.17
C VAL A 54 30.74 -0.97 -0.89
N GLY A 55 29.98 -0.26 -0.05
CA GLY A 55 29.50 -0.81 1.19
C GLY A 55 28.94 -2.18 0.85
N ASP A 56 29.18 -3.14 1.70
CA ASP A 56 28.48 -4.43 1.67
C ASP A 56 27.04 -4.08 1.36
N GLY A 57 26.69 -4.18 0.09
CA GLY A 57 25.33 -3.97 -0.36
C GLY A 57 24.56 -5.10 0.28
N GLN A 58 24.06 -4.86 1.49
CA GLN A 58 23.12 -5.79 2.09
C GLN A 58 22.06 -6.01 1.05
N VAL A 59 22.12 -7.16 0.40
CA VAL A 59 21.07 -7.58 -0.52
C VAL A 59 19.86 -7.80 0.37
N ILE A 60 18.93 -6.87 0.31
CA ILE A 60 17.69 -6.95 1.06
C ILE A 60 16.92 -8.12 0.47
N GLU A 61 16.86 -9.22 1.19
CA GLU A 61 16.23 -10.45 0.73
C GLU A 61 14.76 -10.56 1.19
N SER A 62 14.36 -9.75 2.19
CA SER A 62 13.00 -9.78 2.74
C SER A 62 12.43 -8.39 3.00
N LYS A 63 11.11 -8.32 3.03
CA LYS A 63 10.35 -7.12 3.38
C LYS A 63 10.58 -6.72 4.84
N GLU A 64 10.72 -7.70 5.71
CA GLU A 64 10.98 -7.52 7.15
C GLU A 64 12.33 -6.87 7.37
N GLU A 65 13.36 -7.30 6.66
CA GLU A 65 14.70 -6.72 6.71
C GLU A 65 14.69 -5.25 6.23
N LEU A 66 13.94 -4.95 5.15
CA LEU A 66 13.75 -3.58 4.70
C LEU A 66 13.06 -2.71 5.75
N LEU A 67 12.03 -3.23 6.43
CA LEU A 67 11.33 -2.52 7.51
C LEU A 67 12.27 -2.23 8.68
N GLU A 68 13.12 -3.18 9.04
CA GLU A 68 14.10 -3.00 10.10
C GLU A 68 15.16 -1.96 9.74
N MET A 69 15.69 -1.98 8.52
CA MET A 69 16.62 -0.96 8.03
C MET A 69 16.00 0.44 8.05
N VAL A 70 14.76 0.58 7.62
CA VAL A 70 14.03 1.86 7.68
C VAL A 70 13.86 2.31 9.12
N ALA A 71 13.53 1.40 10.04
CA ALA A 71 13.38 1.71 11.47
C ALA A 71 14.70 2.19 12.08
N GLN A 72 15.81 1.52 11.77
CA GLN A 72 17.15 1.81 12.30
C GLN A 72 17.83 3.03 11.65
N SER A 73 17.36 3.50 10.48
CA SER A 73 17.97 4.65 9.80
C SER A 73 17.91 5.89 10.70
N SER A 74 19.04 6.32 11.23
CA SER A 74 19.14 7.51 12.07
C SER A 74 19.62 8.71 11.24
N GLY A 75 18.83 9.81 11.24
CA GLY A 75 19.22 11.08 10.66
C GLY A 75 18.97 11.27 9.15
N ALA A 76 18.95 10.20 8.35
CA ALA A 76 18.73 10.28 6.90
C ALA A 76 17.24 10.35 6.51
N ILE A 77 16.34 9.80 7.35
CA ILE A 77 14.90 9.70 7.11
C ILE A 77 14.17 10.24 8.33
N SER A 78 13.27 11.19 8.12
CA SER A 78 12.44 11.75 9.19
C SER A 78 11.44 10.72 9.74
N PRO A 79 10.92 10.89 10.97
CA PRO A 79 9.90 10.01 11.54
C PRO A 79 8.64 9.88 10.68
N SER A 80 8.25 10.95 10.00
CA SER A 80 7.10 10.99 9.08
C SER A 80 7.34 10.14 7.84
N GLU A 81 8.52 10.25 7.24
CA GLU A 81 8.91 9.47 6.06
C GLU A 81 9.02 7.98 6.39
N LYS A 82 9.60 7.64 7.56
CA LYS A 82 9.64 6.25 8.05
C LYS A 82 8.23 5.66 8.14
N LYS A 83 7.28 6.42 8.70
CA LYS A 83 5.89 5.99 8.81
C LYS A 83 5.25 5.76 7.44
N LEU A 84 5.50 6.65 6.47
CA LEU A 84 5.00 6.50 5.10
C LEU A 84 5.55 5.26 4.42
N ILE A 85 6.87 5.03 4.50
CA ILE A 85 7.52 3.84 3.92
C ILE A 85 6.97 2.57 4.56
N THR A 86 6.90 2.54 5.90
CA THR A 86 6.37 1.38 6.65
C THR A 86 4.93 1.07 6.27
N ASN A 87 4.06 2.08 6.20
CA ASN A 87 2.67 1.92 5.81
C ASN A 87 2.55 1.47 4.34
N GLY A 88 3.38 2.02 3.45
CA GLY A 88 3.42 1.62 2.04
C GLY A 88 3.81 0.15 1.86
N LEU A 89 4.80 -0.32 2.62
CA LEU A 89 5.21 -1.73 2.59
C LEU A 89 4.14 -2.68 3.15
N LYS A 90 3.39 -2.26 4.17
CA LYS A 90 2.30 -3.05 4.77
C LYS A 90 1.02 -3.04 3.95
N PHE A 91 0.81 -2.01 3.13
CA PHE A 91 -0.43 -1.78 2.40
C PHE A 91 -0.90 -2.99 1.57
N ASN A 92 0.04 -3.71 0.96
CA ASN A 92 -0.29 -4.86 0.11
C ASN A 92 -0.86 -6.06 0.89
N ASP A 93 -0.51 -6.16 2.18
CA ASP A 93 -0.90 -7.29 3.03
C ASP A 93 -2.12 -6.97 3.90
N MET A 94 -2.38 -5.67 4.13
CA MET A 94 -3.54 -5.23 4.91
C MET A 94 -4.84 -5.61 4.22
N LYS A 95 -5.81 -6.03 5.00
CA LYS A 95 -7.15 -6.37 4.52
C LYS A 95 -8.11 -5.21 4.65
N VAL A 96 -9.19 -5.26 3.88
CA VAL A 96 -10.28 -4.28 3.90
C VAL A 96 -10.89 -4.18 5.31
N GLU A 97 -11.08 -5.30 6.01
CA GLU A 97 -11.63 -5.37 7.37
C GLU A 97 -10.86 -4.53 8.39
N GLU A 98 -9.56 -4.31 8.18
CA GLU A 98 -8.70 -3.56 9.10
C GLU A 98 -8.92 -2.04 9.07
N ILE A 99 -9.46 -1.51 7.96
CA ILE A 99 -9.60 -0.05 7.77
C ILE A 99 -11.02 0.40 7.39
N MET A 100 -11.94 -0.53 7.14
CA MET A 100 -13.31 -0.20 6.78
C MET A 100 -14.02 0.55 7.90
N THR A 101 -14.99 1.37 7.56
CA THR A 101 -15.97 1.87 8.50
C THR A 101 -16.91 0.72 8.87
N PRO A 102 -16.98 0.31 10.15
CA PRO A 102 -17.77 -0.86 10.54
C PRO A 102 -19.28 -0.61 10.38
N ARG A 103 -20.06 -1.67 10.21
CA ARG A 103 -21.52 -1.64 10.02
C ARG A 103 -22.25 -0.73 10.99
N SER A 104 -21.86 -0.75 12.27
CA SER A 104 -22.52 0.06 13.32
C SER A 104 -22.35 1.57 13.17
N MET A 105 -21.40 1.99 12.33
CA MET A 105 -21.10 3.40 12.06
C MET A 105 -21.59 3.85 10.66
N ILE A 106 -22.27 2.97 9.93
CA ILE A 106 -22.79 3.32 8.61
C ILE A 106 -24.01 4.21 8.76
N GLU A 107 -23.91 5.40 8.17
CA GLU A 107 -25.03 6.30 8.00
C GLU A 107 -25.68 6.02 6.64
N SER A 108 -26.94 5.62 6.64
CA SER A 108 -27.71 5.27 5.43
C SER A 108 -29.01 6.08 5.35
N VAL A 109 -29.60 6.10 4.16
CA VAL A 109 -30.87 6.79 3.89
C VAL A 109 -31.89 5.77 3.39
N PRO A 110 -33.07 5.67 3.99
CA PRO A 110 -34.18 4.84 3.46
C PRO A 110 -34.54 5.27 2.03
N MET A 111 -34.83 4.32 1.14
CA MET A 111 -35.19 4.61 -0.26
C MET A 111 -36.44 5.47 -0.41
N ASN A 112 -37.37 5.36 0.53
CA ASN A 112 -38.64 6.12 0.57
C ASN A 112 -38.52 7.46 1.29
N GLU A 113 -37.34 7.81 1.84
CA GLU A 113 -37.10 9.08 2.57
C GLU A 113 -37.36 10.27 1.66
N LEU A 114 -38.09 11.26 2.19
CA LEU A 114 -38.33 12.52 1.50
C LEU A 114 -37.20 13.50 1.76
N LEU A 115 -36.43 13.79 0.72
CA LEU A 115 -35.28 14.67 0.77
C LEU A 115 -35.71 16.15 0.86
N GLY A 116 -36.29 16.50 1.99
CA GLY A 116 -36.65 17.87 2.31
C GLY A 116 -35.50 18.65 2.96
N PRO A 117 -35.68 19.97 3.18
CA PRO A 117 -34.61 20.83 3.72
C PRO A 117 -34.04 20.36 5.07
N LEU A 118 -34.87 19.79 5.94
CA LEU A 118 -34.44 19.29 7.25
C LEU A 118 -33.56 18.05 7.11
N VAL A 119 -33.92 17.11 6.23
CA VAL A 119 -33.14 15.89 5.97
C VAL A 119 -31.82 16.27 5.31
N LEU A 120 -31.82 17.20 4.37
CA LEU A 120 -30.62 17.71 3.72
C LEU A 120 -29.67 18.37 4.71
N ASP A 121 -30.19 19.17 5.65
CA ASP A 121 -29.40 19.79 6.70
C ASP A 121 -28.77 18.74 7.65
N ASP A 122 -29.53 17.71 8.02
CA ASP A 122 -29.05 16.60 8.84
C ASP A 122 -27.93 15.81 8.13
N LEU A 123 -28.13 15.42 6.87
CA LEU A 123 -27.12 14.75 6.08
C LEU A 123 -25.85 15.60 5.92
N HIS A 124 -26.01 16.90 5.75
CA HIS A 124 -24.88 17.83 5.66
C HIS A 124 -24.10 17.91 6.98
N LYS A 125 -24.79 17.95 8.12
CA LYS A 125 -24.16 17.94 9.46
C LYS A 125 -23.39 16.67 9.74
N LYS A 126 -23.78 15.52 9.18
CA LYS A 126 -23.03 14.26 9.30
C LYS A 126 -21.66 14.31 8.60
N GLY A 127 -21.45 15.26 7.69
CA GLY A 127 -20.17 15.52 7.06
C GLY A 127 -19.72 14.52 5.98
N TYR A 128 -20.57 13.56 5.61
CA TYR A 128 -20.28 12.60 4.56
C TYR A 128 -20.73 13.11 3.20
N SER A 129 -19.98 12.77 2.15
CA SER A 129 -20.32 13.16 0.77
C SER A 129 -21.25 12.17 0.08
N ARG A 130 -21.34 10.93 0.57
CA ARG A 130 -22.09 9.82 0.00
C ARG A 130 -22.74 9.00 1.08
N PHE A 131 -23.98 8.58 0.81
CA PHE A 131 -24.78 7.75 1.71
C PHE A 131 -25.34 6.55 0.95
N PRO A 132 -25.21 5.32 1.47
CA PRO A 132 -25.96 4.18 0.97
C PRO A 132 -27.45 4.42 1.09
N VAL A 133 -28.21 4.09 0.05
CA VAL A 133 -29.66 4.08 0.08
C VAL A 133 -30.12 2.64 0.27
N ILE A 134 -30.95 2.40 1.27
CA ILE A 134 -31.36 1.06 1.70
C ILE A 134 -32.86 0.82 1.51
N ASP A 135 -33.19 -0.45 1.25
CA ASP A 135 -34.57 -0.95 1.27
C ASP A 135 -34.76 -1.84 2.49
N GLY A 136 -35.35 -1.26 3.56
CA GLY A 136 -35.56 -1.92 4.83
C GLY A 136 -34.34 -1.93 5.73
N ASP A 137 -33.32 -2.72 5.43
CA ASP A 137 -32.11 -2.84 6.24
C ASP A 137 -30.82 -2.58 5.45
N ILE A 138 -29.70 -2.52 6.16
CA ILE A 138 -28.38 -2.19 5.59
C ILE A 138 -27.83 -3.31 4.69
N ASP A 139 -28.38 -4.52 4.72
CA ASP A 139 -27.98 -5.61 3.85
C ASP A 139 -28.58 -5.47 2.44
N HIS A 140 -29.61 -4.62 2.31
CA HIS A 140 -30.29 -4.32 1.06
C HIS A 140 -29.99 -2.91 0.57
N VAL A 141 -28.74 -2.69 0.15
CA VAL A 141 -28.33 -1.41 -0.45
C VAL A 141 -28.79 -1.37 -1.91
N VAL A 142 -29.71 -0.45 -2.22
CA VAL A 142 -30.33 -0.30 -3.56
C VAL A 142 -29.74 0.82 -4.40
N GLY A 143 -28.92 1.69 -3.80
CA GLY A 143 -28.29 2.80 -4.49
C GLY A 143 -27.37 3.62 -3.61
N MET A 144 -26.80 4.68 -4.20
CA MET A 144 -25.93 5.66 -3.54
C MET A 144 -26.47 7.07 -3.74
N LEU A 145 -26.62 7.81 -2.65
CA LEU A 145 -26.98 9.22 -2.66
C LEU A 145 -25.73 10.06 -2.50
N ARG A 146 -25.48 11.00 -3.41
CA ARG A 146 -24.38 11.97 -3.32
C ARG A 146 -24.93 13.33 -2.92
N ILE A 147 -24.32 13.97 -1.91
CA ILE A 147 -24.74 15.31 -1.46
C ILE A 147 -24.71 16.32 -2.62
N GLN A 148 -23.74 16.21 -3.52
CA GLN A 148 -23.62 17.11 -4.68
C GLN A 148 -24.83 17.03 -5.61
N ASP A 149 -25.41 15.86 -5.80
CA ASP A 149 -26.58 15.68 -6.66
C ASP A 149 -27.82 16.37 -6.06
N LEU A 150 -27.88 16.45 -4.72
CA LEU A 150 -28.95 17.13 -4.01
C LEU A 150 -28.94 18.65 -4.16
N LEU A 151 -27.75 19.24 -4.38
CA LEU A 151 -27.62 20.68 -4.60
C LEU A 151 -28.17 21.13 -5.96
N THR A 152 -28.26 20.21 -6.91
CA THR A 152 -28.76 20.48 -8.26
C THR A 152 -30.29 20.28 -8.40
N ILE A 153 -30.90 19.70 -7.37
CA ILE A 153 -32.35 19.49 -7.36
C ILE A 153 -33.03 20.87 -7.28
N ASP A 154 -33.92 21.15 -8.22
CA ASP A 154 -34.70 22.40 -8.26
C ASP A 154 -35.48 22.59 -6.95
N ARG A 155 -35.12 23.64 -6.18
CA ARG A 155 -35.73 24.01 -4.91
C ARG A 155 -37.24 24.32 -5.05
N LYS A 156 -37.74 24.49 -6.26
CA LYS A 156 -39.14 24.72 -6.56
C LYS A 156 -39.94 23.42 -6.78
N ALA A 157 -39.24 22.29 -6.99
CA ALA A 157 -39.93 21.01 -7.09
C ALA A 157 -40.27 20.48 -5.70
N LYS A 158 -41.41 19.80 -5.58
CA LYS A 158 -41.82 19.05 -4.37
C LYS A 158 -40.70 18.09 -3.94
N SER A 159 -40.57 17.89 -2.62
CA SER A 159 -39.59 16.96 -2.03
C SER A 159 -39.44 15.66 -2.85
N HIS A 160 -38.21 15.34 -3.28
CA HIS A 160 -37.92 14.12 -4.01
C HIS A 160 -37.68 12.97 -3.03
N ARG A 161 -38.10 11.76 -3.36
CA ARG A 161 -37.71 10.57 -2.61
C ARG A 161 -36.28 10.18 -2.94
N ALA A 162 -35.54 9.58 -1.99
CA ALA A 162 -34.17 9.14 -2.18
C ALA A 162 -34.02 8.21 -3.39
N GLU A 163 -34.99 7.31 -3.62
CA GLU A 163 -35.02 6.39 -4.76
C GLU A 163 -35.02 7.06 -6.14
N THR A 164 -35.54 8.31 -6.23
CA THR A 164 -35.61 9.05 -7.51
C THR A 164 -34.33 9.81 -7.84
N VAL A 165 -33.47 10.02 -6.85
CA VAL A 165 -32.27 10.86 -6.97
C VAL A 165 -30.99 10.04 -6.85
N MET A 166 -31.07 8.87 -6.21
CA MET A 166 -29.89 8.00 -6.03
C MET A 166 -29.33 7.50 -7.36
N SER A 167 -28.01 7.29 -7.40
CA SER A 167 -27.39 6.43 -8.41
C SER A 167 -27.66 4.97 -8.05
N LYS A 168 -28.01 4.15 -9.04
CA LYS A 168 -28.20 2.71 -8.85
C LYS A 168 -26.91 1.91 -8.86
N ASP A 169 -25.77 2.57 -9.13
CA ASP A 169 -24.47 1.92 -9.18
C ASP A 169 -23.97 1.66 -7.77
N VAL A 170 -24.06 0.42 -7.30
CA VAL A 170 -23.56 -0.06 -6.02
C VAL A 170 -22.44 -1.05 -6.27
N TYR A 171 -21.31 -0.82 -5.61
CA TYR A 171 -20.14 -1.67 -5.73
C TYR A 171 -19.84 -2.36 -4.41
N TYR A 172 -19.53 -3.65 -4.49
CA TYR A 172 -19.26 -4.51 -3.34
C TYR A 172 -17.84 -5.01 -3.36
N ILE A 173 -17.24 -5.12 -2.17
CA ILE A 173 -15.93 -5.72 -1.96
C ILE A 173 -16.01 -6.64 -0.74
N ARG A 174 -15.23 -7.73 -0.73
CA ARG A 174 -15.19 -8.63 0.42
C ARG A 174 -14.23 -8.11 1.48
N GLU A 175 -14.58 -8.30 2.76
CA GLU A 175 -13.78 -7.87 3.91
C GLU A 175 -12.36 -8.48 3.94
N ASN A 176 -12.20 -9.72 3.47
CA ASN A 176 -10.94 -10.44 3.45
C ASN A 176 -10.01 -10.09 2.28
N GLN A 177 -10.45 -9.23 1.34
CA GLN A 177 -9.60 -8.78 0.23
C GLN A 177 -8.55 -7.78 0.70
N THR A 178 -7.41 -7.72 -0.02
CA THR A 178 -6.33 -6.80 0.31
C THR A 178 -6.65 -5.37 -0.13
N LEU A 179 -6.03 -4.39 0.55
CA LEU A 179 -6.17 -2.98 0.18
C LEU A 179 -5.64 -2.69 -1.22
N GLN A 180 -4.62 -3.43 -1.67
CA GLN A 180 -4.13 -3.35 -3.05
C GLN A 180 -5.24 -3.70 -4.04
N HIS A 181 -6.00 -4.77 -3.78
CA HIS A 181 -7.13 -5.16 -4.62
C HIS A 181 -8.23 -4.09 -4.59
N ALA A 182 -8.55 -3.57 -3.41
CA ALA A 182 -9.52 -2.49 -3.25
C ALA A 182 -9.13 -1.24 -4.03
N LEU A 183 -7.88 -0.81 -3.94
CA LEU A 183 -7.36 0.35 -4.68
C LEU A 183 -7.47 0.14 -6.20
N ALA A 184 -7.07 -1.03 -6.70
CA ALA A 184 -7.21 -1.36 -8.12
C ALA A 184 -8.68 -1.31 -8.57
N ALA A 185 -9.62 -1.79 -7.73
CA ALA A 185 -11.05 -1.73 -7.99
C ALA A 185 -11.56 -0.27 -8.03
N PHE A 186 -11.16 0.58 -7.08
CA PHE A 186 -11.49 2.01 -7.10
C PHE A 186 -11.02 2.70 -8.38
N LEU A 187 -9.77 2.48 -8.77
CA LEU A 187 -9.20 3.07 -9.99
C LEU A 187 -9.91 2.58 -11.26
N LYS A 188 -10.27 1.30 -11.32
CA LYS A 188 -10.94 0.70 -12.47
C LYS A 188 -12.40 1.18 -12.61
N THR A 189 -13.12 1.26 -11.50
CA THR A 189 -14.55 1.62 -11.50
C THR A 189 -14.77 3.12 -11.47
N GLN A 190 -13.77 3.90 -11.05
CA GLN A 190 -13.86 5.35 -10.77
C GLN A 190 -14.94 5.71 -9.74
N HIS A 191 -15.33 4.74 -8.90
CA HIS A 191 -16.20 4.96 -7.76
C HIS A 191 -15.37 5.11 -6.49
N HIS A 192 -15.87 5.87 -5.52
CA HIS A 192 -15.12 6.23 -4.32
C HIS A 192 -15.70 5.64 -3.04
N LEU A 193 -16.69 4.79 -3.14
CA LEU A 193 -17.32 4.12 -2.01
C LEU A 193 -17.77 2.72 -2.42
N PHE A 194 -17.33 1.73 -1.64
CA PHE A 194 -17.74 0.33 -1.78
C PHE A 194 -18.42 -0.15 -0.51
N ILE A 195 -19.45 -0.99 -0.66
CA ILE A 195 -20.05 -1.74 0.41
C ILE A 195 -19.16 -2.94 0.70
N VAL A 196 -18.77 -3.14 1.95
CA VAL A 196 -17.96 -4.29 2.37
C VAL A 196 -18.91 -5.39 2.85
N VAL A 197 -18.71 -6.59 2.30
CA VAL A 197 -19.53 -7.76 2.63
C VAL A 197 -18.70 -8.93 3.12
N ASN A 198 -19.30 -9.76 3.98
CA ASN A 198 -18.74 -11.02 4.43
C ASN A 198 -19.00 -12.16 3.41
N GLU A 199 -18.67 -13.39 3.79
CA GLU A 199 -18.89 -14.59 2.97
C GLU A 199 -20.38 -14.91 2.74
N PHE A 200 -21.24 -14.49 3.67
CA PHE A 200 -22.69 -14.66 3.60
C PHE A 200 -23.39 -13.56 2.82
N ARG A 201 -22.65 -12.60 2.27
CA ARG A 201 -23.13 -11.39 1.58
C ARG A 201 -23.85 -10.39 2.49
N GLU A 202 -23.66 -10.48 3.80
CA GLU A 202 -24.13 -9.47 4.74
C GLU A 202 -23.18 -8.26 4.72
N THR A 203 -23.73 -7.07 4.85
CA THR A 203 -22.94 -5.84 4.93
C THR A 203 -22.23 -5.74 6.28
N VAL A 204 -20.92 -5.73 6.29
CA VAL A 204 -20.09 -5.61 7.48
C VAL A 204 -19.44 -4.23 7.62
N GLY A 205 -19.40 -3.45 6.56
CA GLY A 205 -18.78 -2.13 6.59
C GLY A 205 -18.90 -1.34 5.29
N LEU A 206 -18.22 -0.19 5.27
CA LEU A 206 -17.99 0.65 4.09
C LEU A 206 -16.49 0.90 3.91
N LEU A 207 -16.06 0.93 2.67
CA LEU A 207 -14.71 1.34 2.30
C LEU A 207 -14.78 2.55 1.37
N SER A 208 -14.15 3.66 1.76
CA SER A 208 -13.98 4.84 0.91
C SER A 208 -12.52 5.04 0.52
N LEU A 209 -12.32 5.67 -0.64
CA LEU A 209 -10.99 6.07 -1.12
C LEU A 209 -10.55 7.33 -0.40
#